data_08a6a5fc5a059457755794eedff39ecf
#
_entry.id   08a6a5fc5a059457755794eedff39ecf
#
_cell.length_a   1.000
_cell.length_b   1.000
_cell.length_c   1.000
_cell.angle_alpha   90.00
_cell.angle_beta   90.00
_cell.angle_gamma   90.00
#
_symmetry.space_group_name_H-M   'P 1'
#
loop_
_entity.id
_entity.type
_entity.pdbx_description
1 polymer ?
#
loop_
_entity_poly.entity_id
_entity_poly.type
_entity_poly.pdbx_seq_one_letter_code
_entity_poly.pdbx_strand_id
1 'polypeptide(L)'
;MSALLALPALWVDHEPDEIVTGLLSVLFGMLRLDGAVVRFEGAGDDPPLEEWRPSGATLPPELSDALARPDRGAGIATTVFRQGEAREIRVAHVPIVLPWESGRVLVSARRPTFPTDAEAHLLRVAVAQGAIAVHTARRHSAERRARVAAEDLASRQNSLLRSLVDTVGPSLASLTRQIAEVSRLVAERDRTQTGPVAAGEAASPDPSDRMALPLPLTRRELEVLGLLAQGLSNKEIAGVMWLSDRTVERHITGVYRKIGVARRSEATAFALRHGVVRLGPDHPNVTQ
;
A
#
# COMPACT_ATOMS: atom_id res chain seq x y z
N MET A 1 8.44 34.75 -20.02
CA MET A 1 7.23 34.16 -19.42
C MET A 1 7.03 32.70 -19.79
N SER A 2 7.40 32.23 -20.98
CA SER A 2 7.21 30.79 -21.35
C SER A 2 8.00 29.80 -20.50
N ALA A 3 9.18 30.14 -20.01
CA ALA A 3 10.02 29.24 -19.21
C ALA A 3 9.40 28.89 -17.83
N LEU A 4 8.64 29.78 -17.22
CA LEU A 4 7.98 29.54 -15.93
C LEU A 4 6.76 28.61 -16.02
N LEU A 5 6.07 28.61 -17.15
CA LEU A 5 4.93 27.74 -17.40
C LEU A 5 5.36 26.28 -17.65
N ALA A 6 6.63 26.06 -18.00
CA ALA A 6 7.21 24.74 -18.20
C ALA A 6 7.82 24.10 -16.93
N LEU A 7 7.98 24.89 -15.84
CA LEU A 7 8.59 24.40 -14.60
C LEU A 7 7.92 23.13 -14.02
N PRO A 8 6.58 23.03 -13.94
CA PRO A 8 5.96 21.82 -13.42
C PRO A 8 6.25 20.57 -14.26
N ALA A 9 6.39 20.72 -15.58
CA ALA A 9 6.70 19.60 -16.46
C ALA A 9 8.16 19.12 -16.35
N LEU A 10 9.07 19.99 -15.91
CA LEU A 10 10.46 19.66 -15.68
C LEU A 10 10.68 18.90 -14.36
N TRP A 11 9.71 18.95 -13.45
CA TRP A 11 9.81 18.39 -12.10
C TRP A 11 8.99 17.13 -11.90
N VAL A 12 8.41 16.59 -12.97
CA VAL A 12 7.75 15.28 -12.94
C VAL A 12 8.81 14.22 -12.62
N ASP A 13 8.57 13.40 -11.63
CA ASP A 13 9.46 12.32 -11.15
C ASP A 13 10.75 12.76 -10.42
N HIS A 14 10.90 14.05 -10.07
CA HIS A 14 12.01 14.49 -9.24
C HIS A 14 11.67 14.38 -7.74
N GLU A 15 12.72 14.14 -6.93
CA GLU A 15 12.57 14.16 -5.47
C GLU A 15 12.43 15.62 -4.97
N PRO A 16 11.83 15.84 -3.77
CA PRO A 16 11.55 17.19 -3.27
C PRO A 16 12.76 18.10 -3.17
N ASP A 17 13.92 17.58 -2.80
CA ASP A 17 15.19 18.31 -2.70
C ASP A 17 15.72 18.74 -4.06
N GLU A 18 15.58 17.91 -5.08
CA GLU A 18 15.96 18.26 -6.47
C GLU A 18 15.08 19.38 -7.01
N ILE A 19 13.77 19.37 -6.70
CA ILE A 19 12.83 20.43 -7.08
C ILE A 19 13.23 21.76 -6.44
N VAL A 20 13.54 21.76 -5.15
CA VAL A 20 13.97 22.95 -4.41
C VAL A 20 15.29 23.50 -4.98
N THR A 21 16.24 22.64 -5.23
CA THR A 21 17.51 22.96 -5.87
C THR A 21 17.31 23.59 -7.26
N GLY A 22 16.43 23.00 -8.07
CA GLY A 22 16.05 23.50 -9.39
C GLY A 22 15.37 24.86 -9.33
N LEU A 23 14.41 25.02 -8.43
CA LEU A 23 13.71 26.30 -8.20
C LEU A 23 14.69 27.43 -7.86
N LEU A 24 15.58 27.19 -6.89
CA LEU A 24 16.60 28.17 -6.50
C LEU A 24 17.52 28.51 -7.66
N SER A 25 17.94 27.54 -8.44
CA SER A 25 18.83 27.74 -9.58
C SER A 25 18.17 28.62 -10.66
N VAL A 26 16.90 28.38 -10.94
CA VAL A 26 16.11 29.18 -11.89
C VAL A 26 15.93 30.61 -11.37
N LEU A 27 15.52 30.78 -10.11
CA LEU A 27 15.34 32.12 -9.52
C LEU A 27 16.67 32.89 -9.49
N PHE A 28 17.75 32.24 -9.09
CA PHE A 28 19.08 32.83 -9.00
C PHE A 28 19.58 33.33 -10.36
N GLY A 29 19.43 32.48 -11.41
CA GLY A 29 19.84 32.83 -12.77
C GLY A 29 18.97 33.95 -13.40
N MET A 30 17.64 33.85 -13.28
CA MET A 30 16.71 34.78 -13.90
C MET A 30 16.72 36.18 -13.26
N LEU A 31 16.84 36.25 -11.94
CA LEU A 31 16.74 37.49 -11.19
C LEU A 31 18.10 38.11 -10.84
N ARG A 32 19.21 37.50 -11.23
CA ARG A 32 20.58 37.93 -10.90
C ARG A 32 20.71 38.24 -9.42
N LEU A 33 20.39 37.26 -8.59
CA LEU A 33 20.40 37.39 -7.14
C LEU A 33 21.83 37.30 -6.58
N ASP A 34 22.07 37.93 -5.46
CA ASP A 34 23.32 37.79 -4.69
C ASP A 34 23.25 36.61 -3.73
N GLY A 35 22.03 36.25 -3.25
CA GLY A 35 21.76 35.11 -2.41
C GLY A 35 20.29 34.70 -2.46
N ALA A 36 20.04 33.44 -2.20
CA ALA A 36 18.70 32.90 -2.09
C ALA A 36 18.68 31.76 -1.10
N VAL A 37 17.62 31.61 -0.32
CA VAL A 37 17.34 30.47 0.55
C VAL A 37 15.88 30.10 0.44
N VAL A 38 15.62 28.81 0.38
CA VAL A 38 14.28 28.24 0.46
C VAL A 38 14.23 27.36 1.70
N ARG A 39 13.18 27.54 2.49
CA ARG A 39 12.87 26.65 3.63
C ARG A 39 11.42 26.24 3.55
N PHE A 40 11.19 24.95 3.41
CA PHE A 40 9.90 24.31 3.61
C PHE A 40 9.85 23.73 5.01
N GLU A 41 8.79 24.00 5.72
CA GLU A 41 8.54 23.39 7.02
C GLU A 41 8.00 21.98 6.80
N GLY A 42 8.44 21.03 7.63
CA GLY A 42 7.91 19.67 7.56
C GLY A 42 6.44 19.63 7.96
N ALA A 43 5.67 18.76 7.31
CA ALA A 43 4.28 18.50 7.66
C ALA A 43 4.12 17.01 7.97
N GLY A 44 3.63 16.69 9.17
CA GLY A 44 3.51 15.27 9.60
C GLY A 44 4.88 14.60 9.70
N ASP A 45 5.07 13.49 8.99
CA ASP A 45 6.33 12.72 8.95
C ASP A 45 7.36 13.24 7.92
N ASP A 46 7.02 14.29 7.16
CA ASP A 46 7.92 14.83 6.16
C ASP A 46 8.95 15.75 6.82
N PRO A 47 10.26 15.56 6.54
CA PRO A 47 11.30 16.41 7.11
C PRO A 47 11.26 17.83 6.51
N PRO A 48 11.74 18.84 7.25
CA PRO A 48 11.95 20.16 6.69
C PRO A 48 13.00 20.11 5.59
N LEU A 49 12.80 20.92 4.54
CA LEU A 49 13.76 21.07 3.44
C LEU A 49 14.33 22.47 3.48
N GLU A 50 15.64 22.59 3.46
CA GLU A 50 16.33 23.88 3.42
C GLU A 50 17.47 23.81 2.42
N GLU A 51 17.46 24.74 1.46
CA GLU A 51 18.49 24.88 0.45
C GLU A 51 18.80 26.35 0.20
N TRP A 52 20.05 26.64 -0.14
CA TRP A 52 20.49 28.01 -0.45
C TRP A 52 21.48 28.11 -1.60
N ARG A 53 21.60 29.33 -2.13
CA ARG A 53 22.57 29.70 -3.15
C ARG A 53 23.35 30.97 -2.73
N PRO A 54 24.63 31.06 -3.09
CA PRO A 54 25.43 30.11 -3.84
C PRO A 54 25.72 28.84 -3.04
N SER A 55 25.72 27.70 -3.71
CA SER A 55 25.99 26.37 -3.09
C SER A 55 27.42 26.29 -2.58
N GLY A 56 27.62 25.57 -1.46
CA GLY A 56 28.96 25.36 -0.88
C GLY A 56 29.51 26.53 -0.06
N ALA A 57 28.86 27.70 -0.06
CA ALA A 57 29.16 28.81 0.82
C ALA A 57 28.32 28.73 2.11
N THR A 58 28.77 29.39 3.16
CA THR A 58 27.89 29.63 4.33
C THR A 58 26.74 30.54 3.92
N LEU A 59 25.56 30.30 4.52
CA LEU A 59 24.40 31.16 4.28
C LEU A 59 24.76 32.62 4.54
N PRO A 60 24.53 33.53 3.60
CA PRO A 60 24.82 34.94 3.77
C PRO A 60 24.16 35.50 5.04
N PRO A 61 24.88 36.31 5.85
CA PRO A 61 24.38 36.76 7.15
C PRO A 61 23.05 37.50 7.06
N GLU A 62 22.82 38.30 6.01
CA GLU A 62 21.57 38.98 5.76
C GLU A 62 20.39 38.05 5.55
N LEU A 63 20.62 36.87 4.93
CA LEU A 63 19.60 35.82 4.76
C LEU A 63 19.40 35.05 6.06
N SER A 64 20.47 34.75 6.79
CA SER A 64 20.40 34.12 8.10
C SER A 64 19.61 34.97 9.10
N ASP A 65 19.92 36.26 9.17
CA ASP A 65 19.19 37.21 10.02
C ASP A 65 17.73 37.39 9.62
N ALA A 66 17.46 37.40 8.31
CA ALA A 66 16.09 37.42 7.79
C ALA A 66 15.32 36.15 8.10
N LEU A 67 15.99 34.99 8.03
CA LEU A 67 15.41 33.66 8.32
C LEU A 67 15.05 33.52 9.82
N ALA A 68 15.83 34.12 10.70
CA ALA A 68 15.57 34.12 12.14
C ALA A 68 14.38 35.01 12.55
N ARG A 69 13.92 35.91 11.69
CA ARG A 69 12.78 36.79 11.99
C ARG A 69 11.46 36.05 11.77
N PRO A 70 10.44 36.34 12.59
CA PRO A 70 9.10 35.77 12.40
C PRO A 70 8.52 36.23 11.05
N ASP A 71 7.66 35.38 10.50
CA ASP A 71 6.98 35.64 9.23
C ASP A 71 6.06 36.85 9.32
N ARG A 72 6.09 37.73 8.33
CA ARG A 72 5.42 39.06 8.33
C ARG A 72 4.08 39.03 7.57
N GLY A 73 3.45 37.88 7.41
CA GLY A 73 2.13 37.75 6.78
C GLY A 73 2.16 37.23 5.33
N ALA A 74 0.99 37.14 4.69
CA ALA A 74 0.79 36.45 3.41
C ALA A 74 1.34 37.16 2.15
N GLY A 75 1.98 38.33 2.30
CA GLY A 75 2.51 39.17 1.20
C GLY A 75 4.03 39.14 1.10
N ILE A 76 4.54 39.54 -0.08
CA ILE A 76 6.00 39.78 -0.23
C ILE A 76 6.37 40.99 0.61
N ALA A 77 7.28 40.79 1.55
CA ALA A 77 7.88 41.87 2.35
C ALA A 77 9.33 42.07 1.95
N THR A 78 9.82 43.31 1.98
CA THR A 78 11.23 43.57 1.70
C THR A 78 11.88 44.19 2.96
N THR A 79 13.03 43.60 3.31
CA THR A 79 13.87 44.12 4.40
C THR A 79 15.17 44.64 3.79
N VAL A 80 15.63 45.81 4.27
CA VAL A 80 16.88 46.41 3.84
C VAL A 80 17.92 46.22 4.94
N PHE A 81 19.03 45.60 4.59
CA PHE A 81 20.20 45.42 5.45
C PHE A 81 21.27 46.38 4.99
N ARG A 82 21.91 47.12 5.93
CA ARG A 82 23.01 48.04 5.65
C ARG A 82 24.31 47.46 6.19
N GLN A 83 25.25 47.22 5.28
CA GLN A 83 26.61 46.83 5.61
C GLN A 83 27.56 48.01 5.42
N GLY A 84 27.80 48.79 6.49
CA GLY A 84 28.60 50.04 6.41
C GLY A 84 27.88 51.17 5.69
N GLU A 85 28.60 52.23 5.32
CA GLU A 85 28.02 53.47 4.76
C GLU A 85 27.54 53.36 3.30
N ALA A 86 27.98 52.32 2.54
CA ALA A 86 27.79 52.31 1.08
C ALA A 86 27.11 51.06 0.53
N ARG A 87 26.81 50.06 1.33
CA ARG A 87 26.25 48.79 0.84
C ARG A 87 24.88 48.51 1.44
N GLU A 88 23.86 48.68 0.62
CA GLU A 88 22.49 48.19 0.94
C GLU A 88 22.24 46.86 0.24
N ILE A 89 21.76 45.87 1.02
CA ILE A 89 21.30 44.59 0.53
C ILE A 89 19.81 44.51 0.81
N ARG A 90 19.02 44.29 -0.22
CA ARG A 90 17.58 44.11 -0.11
C ARG A 90 17.23 42.66 -0.10
N VAL A 91 16.50 42.21 0.92
CA VAL A 91 16.01 40.84 1.05
C VAL A 91 14.51 40.84 0.86
N ALA A 92 14.03 40.19 -0.16
CA ALA A 92 12.62 39.93 -0.37
C ALA A 92 12.23 38.60 0.28
N HIS A 93 11.17 38.67 1.09
CA HIS A 93 10.56 37.51 1.77
C HIS A 93 9.32 37.10 0.99
N VAL A 94 9.28 35.88 0.54
CA VAL A 94 8.13 35.30 -0.16
C VAL A 94 7.61 34.15 0.70
N PRO A 95 6.49 34.33 1.40
CA PRO A 95 5.93 33.26 2.21
C PRO A 95 5.31 32.16 1.33
N ILE A 96 5.43 30.91 1.79
CA ILE A 96 4.73 29.76 1.25
C ILE A 96 3.59 29.46 2.22
N VAL A 97 2.37 29.84 1.86
CA VAL A 97 1.18 29.64 2.70
C VAL A 97 0.14 28.91 1.87
N LEU A 98 0.26 27.58 1.85
CA LEU A 98 -0.72 26.69 1.24
C LEU A 98 -1.39 25.86 2.35
N PRO A 99 -2.62 25.36 2.16
CA PRO A 99 -3.31 24.56 3.18
C PRO A 99 -2.54 23.30 3.60
N TRP A 100 -1.64 22.85 2.76
CA TRP A 100 -0.90 21.60 2.92
C TRP A 100 0.62 21.76 2.91
N GLU A 101 1.15 22.97 2.71
CA GLU A 101 2.58 23.22 2.64
C GLU A 101 2.87 24.63 3.17
N SER A 102 3.83 24.75 4.06
CA SER A 102 4.28 26.01 4.63
C SER A 102 5.78 26.17 4.53
N GLY A 103 6.21 27.42 4.50
CA GLY A 103 7.62 27.74 4.40
C GLY A 103 7.86 29.15 3.93
N ARG A 104 9.07 29.41 3.51
CA ARG A 104 9.46 30.74 3.00
C ARG A 104 10.61 30.65 2.01
N VAL A 105 10.62 31.61 1.08
CA VAL A 105 11.75 31.85 0.19
C VAL A 105 12.26 33.26 0.47
N LEU A 106 13.56 33.36 0.72
CA LEU A 106 14.24 34.63 0.88
C LEU A 106 15.22 34.78 -0.27
N VAL A 107 15.19 35.94 -0.90
CA VAL A 107 16.12 36.28 -2.00
C VAL A 107 16.73 37.61 -1.77
N SER A 108 18.04 37.75 -1.98
CA SER A 108 18.78 38.98 -1.78
C SER A 108 19.38 39.53 -3.06
N ALA A 109 19.36 40.87 -3.18
CA ALA A 109 20.03 41.57 -4.25
C ALA A 109 20.50 42.94 -3.78
N ARG A 110 21.63 43.40 -4.33
CA ARG A 110 22.22 44.71 -4.03
C ARG A 110 21.65 45.88 -4.88
N ARG A 111 20.70 45.57 -5.74
CA ARG A 111 20.04 46.56 -6.59
C ARG A 111 19.05 47.41 -5.78
N PRO A 112 19.09 48.74 -5.87
CA PRO A 112 18.26 49.64 -5.04
C PRO A 112 16.75 49.50 -5.36
N THR A 113 16.39 49.03 -6.55
CA THR A 113 14.98 48.83 -6.98
C THR A 113 14.46 47.42 -6.78
N PHE A 114 15.26 46.53 -6.16
CA PHE A 114 14.87 45.14 -5.98
C PHE A 114 13.91 44.98 -4.78
N PRO A 115 12.89 44.15 -4.89
CA PRO A 115 12.32 43.64 -6.14
C PRO A 115 11.46 44.73 -6.82
N THR A 116 11.46 44.74 -8.15
CA THR A 116 10.45 45.51 -8.92
C THR A 116 9.12 44.75 -8.86
N ASP A 117 8.01 45.40 -9.24
CA ASP A 117 6.67 44.75 -9.27
C ASP A 117 6.66 43.53 -10.16
N ALA A 118 7.36 43.55 -11.29
CA ALA A 118 7.47 42.41 -12.20
C ALA A 118 8.26 41.24 -11.55
N GLU A 119 9.36 41.55 -10.86
CA GLU A 119 10.14 40.56 -10.14
C GLU A 119 9.36 39.97 -8.95
N ALA A 120 8.63 40.82 -8.21
CA ALA A 120 7.77 40.37 -7.13
C ALA A 120 6.63 39.46 -7.62
N HIS A 121 6.04 39.76 -8.77
CA HIS A 121 5.04 38.87 -9.40
C HIS A 121 5.67 37.55 -9.82
N LEU A 122 6.83 37.58 -10.46
CA LEU A 122 7.57 36.41 -10.90
C LEU A 122 7.97 35.52 -9.72
N LEU A 123 8.47 36.11 -8.63
CA LEU A 123 8.81 35.40 -7.40
C LEU A 123 7.57 34.66 -6.84
N ARG A 124 6.44 35.37 -6.74
CA ARG A 124 5.19 34.73 -6.25
C ARG A 124 4.79 33.52 -7.08
N VAL A 125 4.77 33.69 -8.40
CA VAL A 125 4.36 32.58 -9.32
C VAL A 125 5.33 31.43 -9.23
N ALA A 126 6.64 31.68 -9.31
CA ALA A 126 7.65 30.62 -9.26
C ALA A 126 7.64 29.86 -7.93
N VAL A 127 7.54 30.60 -6.80
CA VAL A 127 7.47 29.99 -5.46
C VAL A 127 6.20 29.16 -5.29
N ALA A 128 5.05 29.67 -5.75
CA ALA A 128 3.79 28.90 -5.68
C ALA A 128 3.87 27.61 -6.52
N GLN A 129 4.42 27.68 -7.74
CA GLN A 129 4.62 26.50 -8.59
C GLN A 129 5.59 25.50 -7.96
N GLY A 130 6.71 25.99 -7.40
CA GLY A 130 7.67 25.16 -6.69
C GLY A 130 7.05 24.48 -5.47
N ALA A 131 6.24 25.19 -4.69
CA ALA A 131 5.56 24.63 -3.52
C ALA A 131 4.56 23.53 -3.89
N ILE A 132 3.79 23.71 -4.98
CA ILE A 132 2.89 22.68 -5.51
C ILE A 132 3.68 21.45 -5.97
N ALA A 133 4.80 21.65 -6.65
CA ALA A 133 5.65 20.56 -7.14
C ALA A 133 6.27 19.76 -5.97
N VAL A 134 6.81 20.46 -4.94
CA VAL A 134 7.35 19.81 -3.73
C VAL A 134 6.28 19.00 -3.01
N HIS A 135 5.09 19.57 -2.83
CA HIS A 135 3.97 18.83 -2.21
C HIS A 135 3.60 17.58 -3.00
N THR A 136 3.49 17.70 -4.32
CA THR A 136 3.18 16.56 -5.20
C THR A 136 4.25 15.48 -5.10
N ALA A 137 5.53 15.86 -5.13
CA ALA A 137 6.65 14.92 -4.99
C ALA A 137 6.64 14.23 -3.62
N ARG A 138 6.40 14.96 -2.51
CA ARG A 138 6.26 14.38 -1.17
C ARG A 138 5.15 13.34 -1.12
N ARG A 139 3.99 13.65 -1.69
CA ARG A 139 2.89 12.68 -1.76
C ARG A 139 3.27 11.42 -2.53
N HIS A 140 3.86 11.56 -3.72
CA HIS A 140 4.32 10.41 -4.51
C HIS A 140 5.37 9.58 -3.80
N SER A 141 6.31 10.23 -3.11
CA SER A 141 7.34 9.54 -2.33
C SER A 141 6.73 8.81 -1.12
N ALA A 142 5.72 9.40 -0.46
CA ALA A 142 4.98 8.75 0.62
C ALA A 142 4.18 7.53 0.13
N GLU A 143 3.48 7.67 -1.00
CA GLU A 143 2.74 6.56 -1.62
C GLU A 143 3.67 5.41 -2.04
N ARG A 144 4.83 5.72 -2.64
CA ARG A 144 5.86 4.72 -2.99
C ARG A 144 6.39 4.00 -1.75
N ARG A 145 6.73 4.75 -0.68
CA ARG A 145 7.19 4.17 0.59
C ARG A 145 6.14 3.27 1.22
N ALA A 146 4.88 3.70 1.26
CA ALA A 146 3.77 2.91 1.79
C ALA A 146 3.55 1.62 0.99
N ARG A 147 3.64 1.68 -0.35
CA ARG A 147 3.54 0.51 -1.21
C ARG A 147 4.66 -0.50 -0.95
N VAL A 148 5.90 -0.05 -0.91
CA VAL A 148 7.06 -0.91 -0.62
C VAL A 148 6.92 -1.57 0.76
N ALA A 149 6.50 -0.81 1.78
CA ALA A 149 6.27 -1.34 3.12
C ALA A 149 5.15 -2.39 3.14
N ALA A 150 4.06 -2.19 2.38
CA ALA A 150 2.98 -3.15 2.27
C ALA A 150 3.42 -4.45 1.54
N GLU A 151 4.21 -4.33 0.48
CA GLU A 151 4.77 -5.47 -0.26
C GLU A 151 5.75 -6.28 0.63
N ASP A 152 6.58 -5.61 1.43
CA ASP A 152 7.50 -6.24 2.38
C ASP A 152 6.74 -6.98 3.50
N LEU A 153 5.70 -6.34 4.04
CA LEU A 153 4.83 -6.97 5.05
C LEU A 153 4.14 -8.22 4.50
N ALA A 154 3.59 -8.14 3.28
CA ALA A 154 2.95 -9.28 2.61
C ALA A 154 3.95 -10.43 2.36
N SER A 155 5.17 -10.11 1.96
CA SER A 155 6.25 -11.09 1.75
C SER A 155 6.63 -11.78 3.05
N ARG A 156 6.77 -11.05 4.14
CA ARG A 156 7.04 -11.62 5.49
C ARG A 156 5.90 -12.51 5.96
N GLN A 157 4.66 -12.08 5.77
CA GLN A 157 3.49 -12.87 6.13
C GLN A 157 3.45 -14.20 5.35
N ASN A 158 3.69 -14.15 4.05
CA ASN A 158 3.76 -15.35 3.20
C ASN A 158 4.91 -16.30 3.62
N SER A 159 6.07 -15.76 3.99
CA SER A 159 7.18 -16.55 4.51
C SER A 159 6.83 -17.28 5.81
N LEU A 160 6.17 -16.57 6.74
CA LEU A 160 5.71 -17.16 7.99
C LEU A 160 4.66 -18.26 7.76
N LEU A 161 3.70 -18.01 6.86
CA LEU A 161 2.70 -19.05 6.52
C LEU A 161 3.33 -20.28 5.90
N ARG A 162 4.29 -20.13 5.00
CA ARG A 162 5.04 -21.27 4.44
C ARG A 162 5.80 -22.03 5.52
N SER A 163 6.53 -21.33 6.39
CA SER A 163 7.25 -21.94 7.51
C SER A 163 6.32 -22.71 8.44
N LEU A 164 5.13 -22.19 8.73
CA LEU A 164 4.11 -22.89 9.51
C LEU A 164 3.62 -24.15 8.81
N VAL A 165 3.32 -24.08 7.51
CA VAL A 165 2.91 -25.25 6.71
C VAL A 165 4.00 -26.31 6.69
N ASP A 166 5.25 -25.92 6.48
CA ASP A 166 6.41 -26.82 6.43
C ASP A 166 6.70 -27.49 7.79
N THR A 167 6.39 -26.79 8.89
CA THR A 167 6.62 -27.31 10.25
C THR A 167 5.47 -28.18 10.73
N VAL A 168 4.23 -27.76 10.49
CA VAL A 168 3.03 -28.41 11.01
C VAL A 168 2.57 -29.55 10.08
N GLY A 169 2.76 -29.39 8.77
CA GLY A 169 2.35 -30.37 7.78
C GLY A 169 2.88 -31.80 8.02
N PRO A 170 4.20 -31.97 8.19
CA PRO A 170 4.77 -33.31 8.49
C PRO A 170 4.27 -33.90 9.80
N SER A 171 4.08 -33.04 10.83
CA SER A 171 3.57 -33.51 12.14
C SER A 171 2.14 -34.01 12.04
N LEU A 172 1.27 -33.27 11.34
CA LEU A 172 -0.11 -33.71 11.08
C LEU A 172 -0.16 -34.99 10.23
N ALA A 173 0.66 -35.08 9.19
CA ALA A 173 0.75 -36.29 8.37
C ALA A 173 1.24 -37.50 9.16
N SER A 174 2.15 -37.30 10.13
CA SER A 174 2.60 -38.36 11.04
C SER A 174 1.49 -38.83 11.97
N LEU A 175 0.77 -37.89 12.59
CA LEU A 175 -0.37 -38.19 13.47
C LEU A 175 -1.48 -38.96 12.70
N THR A 176 -1.80 -38.49 11.49
CA THR A 176 -2.81 -39.17 10.65
C THR A 176 -2.41 -40.60 10.34
N ARG A 177 -1.14 -40.86 10.04
CA ARG A 177 -0.63 -42.22 9.82
C ARG A 177 -0.69 -43.08 11.08
N GLN A 178 -0.36 -42.54 12.25
CA GLN A 178 -0.45 -43.27 13.51
C GLN A 178 -1.90 -43.65 13.86
N ILE A 179 -2.85 -42.71 13.65
CA ILE A 179 -4.28 -43.00 13.86
C ILE A 179 -4.74 -44.10 12.90
N ALA A 180 -4.37 -44.07 11.63
CA ALA A 180 -4.72 -45.09 10.66
C ALA A 180 -4.14 -46.48 11.05
N GLU A 181 -2.92 -46.51 11.56
CA GLU A 181 -2.28 -47.75 12.02
C GLU A 181 -2.99 -48.34 13.26
N VAL A 182 -3.29 -47.50 14.26
CA VAL A 182 -4.07 -47.93 15.42
C VAL A 182 -5.45 -48.43 15.04
N SER A 183 -6.15 -47.74 14.12
CA SER A 183 -7.46 -48.17 13.61
C SER A 183 -7.39 -49.50 12.92
N ARG A 184 -6.31 -49.77 12.15
CA ARG A 184 -6.07 -51.07 11.51
C ARG A 184 -5.88 -52.18 12.53
N LEU A 185 -5.05 -51.97 13.55
CA LEU A 185 -4.78 -52.93 14.62
C LEU A 185 -6.04 -53.28 15.42
N VAL A 186 -6.89 -52.27 15.70
CA VAL A 186 -8.19 -52.51 16.38
C VAL A 186 -9.11 -53.36 15.51
N ALA A 187 -9.21 -53.05 14.21
CA ALA A 187 -10.03 -53.83 13.28
C ALA A 187 -9.54 -55.26 13.08
N GLU A 188 -8.24 -55.52 13.16
CA GLU A 188 -7.65 -56.87 13.13
C GLU A 188 -7.97 -57.63 14.43
N ARG A 189 -7.93 -56.94 15.57
CA ARG A 189 -8.24 -57.55 16.86
C ARG A 189 -9.72 -57.98 16.96
N ASP A 190 -10.64 -57.18 16.43
CA ASP A 190 -12.06 -57.51 16.38
C ASP A 190 -12.34 -58.70 15.48
N ARG A 191 -11.60 -58.87 14.36
CA ARG A 191 -11.73 -60.05 13.48
C ARG A 191 -11.21 -61.31 14.11
N THR A 192 -10.25 -61.27 15.02
CA THR A 192 -9.70 -62.42 15.73
C THR A 192 -10.54 -62.84 16.92
N GLN A 193 -11.44 -62.03 17.43
CA GLN A 193 -12.36 -62.35 18.53
C GLN A 193 -13.73 -62.83 18.08
N THR A 194 -14.09 -62.66 16.80
CA THR A 194 -15.35 -63.18 16.26
C THR A 194 -15.07 -64.47 15.47
N GLY A 195 -15.27 -65.63 16.08
CA GLY A 195 -15.17 -66.92 15.44
C GLY A 195 -16.15 -67.04 14.28
N PRO A 196 -15.98 -68.05 13.39
CA PRO A 196 -16.68 -68.13 12.11
C PRO A 196 -18.16 -68.44 12.30
N VAL A 197 -19.02 -67.44 11.98
CA VAL A 197 -20.43 -67.72 11.73
C VAL A 197 -20.66 -67.77 10.22
N ALA A 198 -21.30 -68.87 9.82
CA ALA A 198 -21.47 -69.43 8.48
C ALA A 198 -21.94 -68.42 7.39
N ALA A 199 -21.54 -68.74 6.20
CA ALA A 199 -21.87 -68.17 4.91
C ALA A 199 -23.37 -67.93 4.68
N GLY A 200 -23.68 -66.73 4.20
CA GLY A 200 -24.90 -66.36 3.49
C GLY A 200 -24.48 -65.49 2.32
N GLU A 201 -24.67 -66.00 1.12
CA GLU A 201 -24.46 -65.29 -0.14
C GLU A 201 -25.25 -64.01 -0.19
N ALA A 202 -24.57 -62.86 -0.40
CA ALA A 202 -25.18 -61.69 -0.93
C ALA A 202 -24.15 -60.88 -1.73
N ALA A 203 -24.46 -60.72 -2.98
CA ALA A 203 -23.93 -59.90 -4.05
C ALA A 203 -22.87 -58.84 -3.68
N SER A 204 -21.75 -58.86 -4.40
CA SER A 204 -20.74 -57.82 -4.46
C SER A 204 -21.33 -56.53 -5.01
N PRO A 205 -21.29 -55.42 -4.27
CA PRO A 205 -21.55 -54.12 -4.88
C PRO A 205 -20.27 -53.60 -5.53
N ASP A 206 -20.45 -53.04 -6.73
CA ASP A 206 -19.52 -52.34 -7.59
C ASP A 206 -18.68 -51.28 -6.83
N PRO A 207 -17.34 -51.18 -7.06
CA PRO A 207 -16.46 -50.22 -6.40
C PRO A 207 -16.76 -48.75 -6.69
N SER A 208 -17.66 -48.46 -7.64
CA SER A 208 -18.03 -47.10 -8.03
C SER A 208 -19.02 -46.38 -7.11
N ASP A 209 -19.61 -47.09 -6.13
CA ASP A 209 -20.72 -46.54 -5.32
C ASP A 209 -20.33 -46.16 -3.87
N ARG A 210 -19.03 -46.07 -3.56
CA ARG A 210 -18.55 -45.72 -2.21
C ARG A 210 -18.28 -44.21 -2.04
N MET A 211 -19.25 -43.34 -2.36
CA MET A 211 -19.20 -41.96 -1.88
C MET A 211 -20.58 -41.29 -1.84
N ALA A 212 -21.53 -41.97 -1.24
CA ALA A 212 -22.74 -41.28 -0.72
C ALA A 212 -22.56 -41.05 0.77
N LEU A 213 -21.88 -39.98 1.16
CA LEU A 213 -22.05 -39.41 2.48
C LEU A 213 -23.51 -38.91 2.55
N PRO A 214 -24.32 -39.36 3.53
CA PRO A 214 -25.70 -38.85 3.70
C PRO A 214 -25.63 -37.46 4.31
N LEU A 215 -25.08 -36.51 3.58
CA LEU A 215 -25.18 -35.11 3.95
C LEU A 215 -26.56 -34.62 3.56
N PRO A 216 -27.24 -33.84 4.41
CA PRO A 216 -28.58 -33.30 4.13
C PRO A 216 -28.57 -32.20 3.07
N LEU A 217 -27.56 -32.21 2.20
CA LEU A 217 -27.32 -31.21 1.17
C LEU A 217 -27.77 -31.71 -0.19
N THR A 218 -28.38 -30.83 -0.97
CA THR A 218 -28.66 -31.10 -2.38
C THR A 218 -27.35 -31.04 -3.19
N ARG A 219 -27.34 -31.67 -4.38
CA ARG A 219 -26.19 -31.62 -5.28
C ARG A 219 -25.67 -30.20 -5.54
N ARG A 220 -26.59 -29.22 -5.72
CA ARG A 220 -26.27 -27.81 -5.93
C ARG A 220 -25.65 -27.16 -4.71
N GLU A 221 -26.12 -27.52 -3.51
CA GLU A 221 -25.55 -27.03 -2.25
C GLU A 221 -24.17 -27.65 -1.97
N LEU A 222 -23.93 -28.90 -2.40
CA LEU A 222 -22.59 -29.51 -2.34
C LEU A 222 -21.61 -28.83 -3.29
N GLU A 223 -22.01 -28.48 -4.51
CA GLU A 223 -21.19 -27.73 -5.47
C GLU A 223 -20.82 -26.37 -4.89
N VAL A 224 -21.78 -25.62 -4.34
CA VAL A 224 -21.56 -24.32 -3.69
C VAL A 224 -20.61 -24.46 -2.50
N LEU A 225 -20.82 -25.48 -1.65
CA LEU A 225 -19.95 -25.73 -0.49
C LEU A 225 -18.51 -26.08 -0.93
N GLY A 226 -18.34 -26.82 -2.01
CA GLY A 226 -17.05 -27.14 -2.60
C GLY A 226 -16.27 -25.90 -3.07
N LEU A 227 -16.93 -25.01 -3.83
CA LEU A 227 -16.35 -23.77 -4.31
C LEU A 227 -16.06 -22.77 -3.16
N LEU A 228 -16.96 -22.72 -2.16
CA LEU A 228 -16.76 -21.92 -0.96
C LEU A 228 -15.53 -22.38 -0.17
N ALA A 229 -15.31 -23.67 -0.05
CA ALA A 229 -14.19 -24.24 0.67
C ALA A 229 -12.85 -24.07 -0.08
N GLN A 230 -12.88 -23.89 -1.40
CA GLN A 230 -11.73 -23.48 -2.21
C GLN A 230 -11.37 -22.01 -2.06
N GLY A 231 -12.14 -21.23 -1.29
CA GLY A 231 -11.85 -19.81 -1.01
C GLY A 231 -12.52 -18.82 -1.94
N LEU A 232 -13.32 -19.25 -2.93
CA LEU A 232 -13.97 -18.35 -3.89
C LEU A 232 -14.99 -17.44 -3.21
N SER A 233 -14.98 -16.16 -3.53
CA SER A 233 -16.01 -15.19 -3.10
C SER A 233 -17.38 -15.51 -3.69
N ASN A 234 -18.45 -14.94 -3.14
CA ASN A 234 -19.80 -15.16 -3.67
C ASN A 234 -19.93 -14.76 -5.13
N LYS A 235 -19.25 -13.69 -5.54
CA LYS A 235 -19.23 -13.23 -6.92
C LYS A 235 -18.51 -14.18 -7.86
N GLU A 236 -17.39 -14.78 -7.42
CA GLU A 236 -16.66 -15.76 -8.20
C GLU A 236 -17.46 -17.06 -8.31
N ILE A 237 -18.11 -17.52 -7.22
CA ILE A 237 -19.02 -18.67 -7.25
C ILE A 237 -20.17 -18.41 -8.23
N ALA A 238 -20.75 -17.21 -8.20
CA ALA A 238 -21.82 -16.82 -9.12
C ALA A 238 -21.37 -16.90 -10.59
N GLY A 239 -20.15 -16.42 -10.88
CA GLY A 239 -19.53 -16.52 -12.20
C GLY A 239 -19.32 -17.98 -12.66
N VAL A 240 -18.75 -18.82 -11.80
CA VAL A 240 -18.48 -20.24 -12.10
C VAL A 240 -19.79 -21.04 -12.31
N MET A 241 -20.81 -20.75 -11.52
CA MET A 241 -22.09 -21.49 -11.55
C MET A 241 -23.14 -20.89 -12.48
N TRP A 242 -22.83 -19.77 -13.14
CA TRP A 242 -23.77 -19.02 -14.00
C TRP A 242 -25.05 -18.61 -13.27
N LEU A 243 -24.88 -18.14 -12.01
CA LEU A 243 -25.96 -17.69 -11.13
C LEU A 243 -25.81 -16.20 -10.79
N SER A 244 -26.86 -15.61 -10.22
CA SER A 244 -26.74 -14.28 -9.59
C SER A 244 -26.11 -14.40 -8.20
N ASP A 245 -25.41 -13.32 -7.75
CA ASP A 245 -24.81 -13.24 -6.40
C ASP A 245 -25.88 -13.53 -5.31
N ARG A 246 -27.09 -13.00 -5.48
CA ARG A 246 -28.22 -13.21 -4.58
C ARG A 246 -28.65 -14.69 -4.51
N THR A 247 -28.55 -15.39 -5.62
CA THR A 247 -28.87 -16.84 -5.67
C THR A 247 -27.82 -17.63 -4.92
N VAL A 248 -26.54 -17.27 -5.09
CA VAL A 248 -25.41 -17.91 -4.37
C VAL A 248 -25.54 -17.66 -2.85
N GLU A 249 -25.85 -16.45 -2.41
CA GLU A 249 -26.08 -16.13 -1.00
C GLU A 249 -27.19 -16.99 -0.40
N ARG A 250 -28.28 -17.18 -1.14
CA ARG A 250 -29.38 -18.04 -0.69
C ARG A 250 -28.94 -19.51 -0.56
N HIS A 251 -28.13 -20.02 -1.48
CA HIS A 251 -27.58 -21.36 -1.38
C HIS A 251 -26.64 -21.49 -0.19
N ILE A 252 -25.75 -20.53 0.03
CA ILE A 252 -24.82 -20.51 1.18
C ILE A 252 -25.59 -20.49 2.50
N THR A 253 -26.62 -19.65 2.61
CA THR A 253 -27.50 -19.63 3.80
C THR A 253 -28.20 -20.96 4.02
N GLY A 254 -28.67 -21.60 2.95
CA GLY A 254 -29.24 -22.93 2.98
C GLY A 254 -28.27 -24.02 3.47
N VAL A 255 -27.04 -23.97 2.96
CA VAL A 255 -25.96 -24.86 3.38
C VAL A 255 -25.65 -24.66 4.86
N TYR A 256 -25.42 -23.43 5.32
CA TYR A 256 -25.10 -23.13 6.73
C TYR A 256 -26.15 -23.67 7.68
N ARG A 257 -27.44 -23.44 7.37
CA ARG A 257 -28.56 -23.95 8.17
C ARG A 257 -28.58 -25.50 8.22
N LYS A 258 -28.30 -26.16 7.10
CA LYS A 258 -28.39 -27.63 7.00
C LYS A 258 -27.21 -28.35 7.68
N ILE A 259 -26.02 -27.73 7.66
CA ILE A 259 -24.83 -28.31 8.32
C ILE A 259 -24.61 -27.76 9.74
N GLY A 260 -25.46 -26.82 10.22
CA GLY A 260 -25.41 -26.31 11.58
C GLY A 260 -24.24 -25.38 11.87
N VAL A 261 -23.81 -24.57 10.88
CA VAL A 261 -22.69 -23.61 11.06
C VAL A 261 -23.16 -22.17 10.87
N ALA A 262 -22.47 -21.23 11.50
CA ALA A 262 -22.80 -19.82 11.42
C ALA A 262 -21.81 -19.00 10.56
N ARG A 263 -20.60 -19.52 10.31
CA ARG A 263 -19.51 -18.78 9.67
C ARG A 263 -18.92 -19.54 8.49
N ARG A 264 -18.38 -18.77 7.55
CA ARG A 264 -17.70 -19.30 6.36
C ARG A 264 -16.54 -20.24 6.71
N SER A 265 -15.72 -19.89 7.71
CA SER A 265 -14.61 -20.72 8.18
C SER A 265 -15.07 -22.08 8.72
N GLU A 266 -16.21 -22.11 9.39
CA GLU A 266 -16.81 -23.34 9.91
C GLU A 266 -17.32 -24.24 8.77
N ALA A 267 -17.93 -23.64 7.74
CA ALA A 267 -18.37 -24.35 6.55
C ALA A 267 -17.19 -24.93 5.75
N THR A 268 -16.09 -24.17 5.65
CA THR A 268 -14.85 -24.66 5.03
C THR A 268 -14.27 -25.84 5.81
N ALA A 269 -14.20 -25.75 7.14
CA ALA A 269 -13.73 -26.84 8.00
C ALA A 269 -14.63 -28.08 7.91
N PHE A 270 -15.95 -27.88 7.78
CA PHE A 270 -16.90 -28.94 7.55
C PHE A 270 -16.65 -29.65 6.21
N ALA A 271 -16.49 -28.88 5.12
CA ALA A 271 -16.24 -29.41 3.78
C ALA A 271 -14.96 -30.24 3.72
N LEU A 272 -13.88 -29.78 4.38
CA LEU A 272 -12.62 -30.50 4.46
C LEU A 272 -12.75 -31.81 5.27
N ARG A 273 -13.41 -31.81 6.43
CA ARG A 273 -13.62 -32.98 7.26
C ARG A 273 -14.43 -34.07 6.55
N HIS A 274 -15.40 -33.66 5.75
CA HIS A 274 -16.29 -34.58 5.05
C HIS A 274 -15.86 -34.89 3.61
N GLY A 275 -14.66 -34.48 3.19
CA GLY A 275 -14.08 -34.80 1.89
C GLY A 275 -14.83 -34.23 0.69
N VAL A 276 -15.61 -33.16 0.91
CA VAL A 276 -16.33 -32.43 -0.16
C VAL A 276 -15.35 -31.73 -1.09
N VAL A 277 -14.15 -31.39 -0.59
CA VAL A 277 -13.04 -30.84 -1.36
C VAL A 277 -11.82 -31.70 -1.16
N ARG A 278 -11.32 -32.29 -2.24
CA ARG A 278 -9.97 -32.87 -2.26
C ARG A 278 -9.00 -31.75 -2.57
N LEU A 279 -8.05 -31.48 -1.68
CA LEU A 279 -6.86 -30.68 -2.00
C LEU A 279 -5.99 -31.55 -2.94
N GLY A 280 -6.25 -31.45 -4.23
CA GLY A 280 -5.44 -32.08 -5.27
C GLY A 280 -4.53 -31.02 -5.91
N PRO A 281 -3.31 -31.39 -6.35
CA PRO A 281 -2.41 -30.52 -7.07
C PRO A 281 -2.84 -30.51 -8.54
N ASP A 282 -3.72 -29.61 -8.95
CA ASP A 282 -3.84 -29.22 -10.35
C ASP A 282 -4.77 -28.00 -10.46
N HIS A 283 -4.17 -26.80 -10.52
CA HIS A 283 -4.81 -25.67 -11.14
C HIS A 283 -4.40 -25.65 -12.61
N PRO A 284 -5.31 -25.76 -13.58
CA PRO A 284 -5.01 -25.29 -14.92
C PRO A 284 -4.96 -23.75 -14.90
N ASN A 285 -3.81 -23.22 -15.26
CA ASN A 285 -3.55 -21.86 -15.66
C ASN A 285 -4.68 -21.36 -16.57
N VAL A 286 -5.42 -20.33 -16.17
CA VAL A 286 -6.21 -19.51 -17.09
C VAL A 286 -5.36 -18.28 -17.43
N THR A 287 -4.58 -18.42 -18.51
CA THR A 287 -4.02 -17.33 -19.28
C THR A 287 -5.10 -16.90 -20.27
N GLN A 288 -5.63 -15.73 -20.14
CA GLN A 288 -5.94 -14.67 -21.12
C GLN A 288 -6.71 -13.55 -20.49
#